data_7b01d8ba46524d0658dc3f358c290b17
#
_entry.id   7b01d8ba46524d0658dc3f358c290b17
#
_cell.length_a   1.000
_cell.length_b   1.000
_cell.length_c   1.000
_cell.angle_alpha   90.00
_cell.angle_beta   90.00
_cell.angle_gamma   90.00
#
_symmetry.space_group_name_H-M   'P 1'
#
loop_
_entity.id
_entity.type
_entity.pdbx_description
1 polymer ?
#
loop_
_entity_poly.entity_id
_entity_poly.type
_entity_poly.pdbx_seq_one_letter_code
_entity_poly.pdbx_strand_id
1 'polypeptide(L)'
;MAYIGLDVGTTGSKATVISHNGQALASAYREYNLRFPAPGWVELRPADVWEAVKAVLKEVVAACDAPIEALATASFGEAVVCIGRDGKSVCDSIFFTDVRGSGELDDLRAQVDADELMRTSGMPINFMFTLPKLLWLKKHRPEVLEKTEKILPYSGFIAYMLSGEATADGSLASRT
;
A
#
# COMPACT_ATOMS: atom_id res chain seq x y z
N MET A 1 -19.81 -8.19 -20.79
CA MET A 1 -19.37 -8.18 -19.38
C MET A 1 -17.86 -8.16 -19.33
N ALA A 2 -17.29 -7.29 -18.50
CA ALA A 2 -15.85 -7.14 -18.34
C ALA A 2 -15.50 -6.88 -16.87
N TYR A 3 -14.23 -7.07 -16.52
CA TYR A 3 -13.67 -6.90 -15.18
C TYR A 3 -12.43 -6.00 -15.26
N ILE A 4 -12.12 -5.25 -14.21
CA ILE A 4 -10.89 -4.48 -14.10
C ILE A 4 -9.94 -5.16 -13.14
N GLY A 5 -8.71 -5.46 -13.61
CA GLY A 5 -7.57 -5.71 -12.76
C GLY A 5 -6.78 -4.41 -12.57
N LEU A 6 -6.60 -3.98 -11.33
CA LEU A 6 -5.82 -2.81 -10.96
C LEU A 6 -4.57 -3.26 -10.19
N ASP A 7 -3.41 -2.99 -10.75
CA ASP A 7 -2.12 -3.25 -10.13
C ASP A 7 -1.47 -1.93 -9.70
N VAL A 8 -1.20 -1.80 -8.40
CA VAL A 8 -0.51 -0.66 -7.79
C VAL A 8 0.92 -1.07 -7.50
N GLY A 9 1.80 -0.86 -8.47
CA GLY A 9 3.20 -1.23 -8.41
C GLY A 9 4.08 -0.21 -7.67
N THR A 10 5.38 -0.47 -7.63
CA THR A 10 6.36 0.39 -6.96
C THR A 10 6.68 1.67 -7.74
N THR A 11 6.45 1.68 -9.04
CA THR A 11 6.80 2.77 -9.96
C THR A 11 5.59 3.39 -10.67
N GLY A 12 4.41 2.80 -10.53
CA GLY A 12 3.21 3.26 -11.19
C GLY A 12 2.03 2.32 -10.98
N SER A 13 0.84 2.79 -11.38
CA SER A 13 -0.39 2.01 -11.36
C SER A 13 -0.82 1.64 -12.76
N LYS A 14 -1.28 0.40 -12.93
CA LYS A 14 -1.80 -0.15 -14.18
C LYS A 14 -3.22 -0.66 -13.99
N ALA A 15 -4.13 -0.25 -14.87
CA ALA A 15 -5.44 -0.85 -14.98
C ALA A 15 -5.58 -1.59 -16.30
N THR A 16 -6.21 -2.76 -16.28
CA THR A 16 -6.53 -3.53 -17.48
C THR A 16 -7.97 -4.00 -17.40
N VAL A 17 -8.74 -3.73 -18.44
CA VAL A 17 -10.09 -4.27 -18.63
C VAL A 17 -9.98 -5.62 -19.34
N ILE A 18 -10.55 -6.65 -18.75
CA ILE A 18 -10.52 -8.02 -19.25
C ILE A 18 -11.96 -8.47 -19.50
N SER A 19 -12.23 -8.97 -20.70
CA SER A 19 -13.52 -9.55 -21.05
C SER A 19 -13.75 -10.87 -20.30
N HIS A 20 -14.99 -11.35 -20.28
CA HIS A 20 -15.37 -12.62 -19.66
C HIS A 20 -14.56 -13.84 -20.19
N ASN A 21 -14.10 -13.80 -21.43
CA ASN A 21 -13.29 -14.87 -22.04
C ASN A 21 -11.77 -14.63 -21.92
N GLY A 22 -11.32 -13.69 -21.08
CA GLY A 22 -9.92 -13.46 -20.77
C GLY A 22 -9.16 -12.54 -21.74
N GLN A 23 -9.84 -11.90 -22.70
CA GLN A 23 -9.19 -10.96 -23.63
C GLN A 23 -9.01 -9.59 -22.97
N ALA A 24 -7.83 -8.99 -23.10
CA ALA A 24 -7.60 -7.60 -22.71
C ALA A 24 -8.30 -6.66 -23.72
N LEU A 25 -9.22 -5.84 -23.21
CA LEU A 25 -9.99 -4.88 -24.02
C LEU A 25 -9.39 -3.48 -24.01
N ALA A 26 -8.86 -3.06 -22.85
CA ALA A 26 -8.21 -1.77 -22.67
C ALA A 26 -7.14 -1.88 -21.56
N SER A 27 -6.10 -1.05 -21.65
CA SER A 27 -5.09 -0.97 -20.60
C SER A 27 -4.52 0.44 -20.53
N ALA A 28 -4.26 0.92 -19.32
CA ALA A 28 -3.63 2.21 -19.06
C ALA A 28 -2.60 2.09 -17.95
N TYR A 29 -1.57 2.93 -18.00
CA TYR A 29 -0.50 2.99 -17.00
C TYR A 29 -0.16 4.44 -16.67
N ARG A 30 0.10 4.72 -15.40
CA ARG A 30 0.58 6.02 -14.91
C ARG A 30 1.68 5.83 -13.89
N GLU A 31 2.78 6.53 -14.11
CA GLU A 31 3.93 6.55 -13.19
C GLU A 31 3.69 7.53 -12.05
N TYR A 32 4.38 7.27 -10.95
CA TYR A 32 4.62 8.19 -9.84
C TYR A 32 6.04 8.01 -9.32
N ASN A 33 6.54 9.00 -8.60
CA ASN A 33 7.92 9.03 -8.16
C ASN A 33 8.05 8.76 -6.66
N LEU A 34 9.07 7.99 -6.30
CA LEU A 34 9.56 7.92 -4.94
C LEU A 34 10.23 9.24 -4.54
N ARG A 35 10.20 9.54 -3.26
CA ARG A 35 10.85 10.69 -2.64
C ARG A 35 12.01 10.23 -1.79
N PHE A 36 13.06 11.03 -1.74
CA PHE A 36 14.30 10.75 -1.02
C PHE A 36 14.64 11.92 -0.09
N PRO A 37 13.89 12.11 1.02
CA PRO A 37 14.05 13.31 1.88
C PRO A 37 15.37 13.35 2.65
N ALA A 38 16.03 12.21 2.86
CA ALA A 38 17.35 12.12 3.49
C ALA A 38 18.08 10.86 2.97
N PRO A 39 19.40 10.75 3.19
CA PRO A 39 20.16 9.54 2.83
C PRO A 39 19.54 8.28 3.43
N GLY A 40 19.21 7.29 2.59
CA GLY A 40 18.57 6.03 2.98
C GLY A 40 17.07 6.12 3.26
N TRP A 41 16.46 7.31 3.24
CA TRP A 41 15.03 7.48 3.38
C TRP A 41 14.35 7.40 2.02
N VAL A 42 13.30 6.60 1.95
CA VAL A 42 12.52 6.40 0.73
C VAL A 42 11.04 6.49 1.09
N GLU A 43 10.35 7.44 0.48
CA GLU A 43 8.93 7.70 0.74
C GLU A 43 8.10 7.65 -0.54
N LEU A 44 6.85 7.27 -0.39
CA LEU A 44 5.85 7.34 -1.44
C LEU A 44 4.65 8.14 -0.95
N ARG A 45 4.25 9.15 -1.73
CA ARG A 45 3.08 9.95 -1.39
C ARG A 45 1.78 9.23 -1.78
N PRO A 46 0.90 8.88 -0.82
CA PRO A 46 -0.35 8.18 -1.13
C PRO A 46 -1.28 8.96 -2.06
N ALA A 47 -1.26 10.29 -1.99
CA ALA A 47 -2.05 11.14 -2.88
C ALA A 47 -1.64 11.00 -4.34
N ASP A 48 -0.33 10.91 -4.63
CA ASP A 48 0.18 10.76 -6.01
C ASP A 48 -0.25 9.39 -6.58
N VAL A 49 -0.20 8.34 -5.75
CA VAL A 49 -0.70 7.00 -6.12
C VAL A 49 -2.19 7.04 -6.44
N TRP A 50 -2.99 7.70 -5.58
CA TRP A 50 -4.43 7.81 -5.78
C TRP A 50 -4.79 8.59 -7.06
N GLU A 51 -4.08 9.67 -7.37
CA GLU A 51 -4.27 10.40 -8.63
C GLU A 51 -3.94 9.52 -9.86
N ALA A 52 -2.85 8.74 -9.80
CA ALA A 52 -2.51 7.80 -10.87
C ALA A 52 -3.59 6.71 -11.04
N VAL A 53 -4.09 6.14 -9.94
CA VAL A 53 -5.18 5.15 -9.95
C VAL A 53 -6.44 5.73 -10.59
N LYS A 54 -6.86 6.93 -10.19
CA LYS A 54 -8.03 7.59 -10.79
C LYS A 54 -7.85 7.83 -12.29
N ALA A 55 -6.65 8.23 -12.70
CA ALA A 55 -6.35 8.49 -14.10
C ALA A 55 -6.44 7.22 -14.95
N VAL A 56 -5.81 6.11 -14.53
CA VAL A 56 -5.86 4.85 -15.28
C VAL A 56 -7.25 4.26 -15.32
N LEU A 57 -8.01 4.34 -14.21
CA LEU A 57 -9.39 3.86 -14.19
C LEU A 57 -10.30 4.65 -15.15
N LYS A 58 -10.21 5.98 -15.14
CA LYS A 58 -10.97 6.82 -16.08
C LYS A 58 -10.65 6.48 -17.53
N GLU A 59 -9.37 6.27 -17.85
CA GLU A 59 -8.92 5.99 -19.21
C GLU A 59 -9.45 4.63 -19.70
N VAL A 60 -9.29 3.56 -18.90
CA VAL A 60 -9.73 2.23 -19.34
C VAL A 60 -11.26 2.11 -19.41
N VAL A 61 -11.98 2.80 -18.53
CA VAL A 61 -13.45 2.84 -18.58
C VAL A 61 -13.92 3.58 -19.84
N ALA A 62 -13.30 4.69 -20.18
CA ALA A 62 -13.64 5.45 -21.39
C ALA A 62 -13.29 4.70 -22.70
N ALA A 63 -12.31 3.79 -22.65
CA ALA A 63 -11.87 2.99 -23.81
C ALA A 63 -12.62 1.65 -23.94
N CYS A 64 -13.61 1.37 -23.09
CA CYS A 64 -14.32 0.09 -23.08
C CYS A 64 -15.84 0.29 -23.11
N ASP A 65 -16.49 -0.17 -24.17
CA ASP A 65 -17.96 -0.11 -24.31
C ASP A 65 -18.69 -1.23 -23.54
N ALA A 66 -17.95 -2.26 -23.07
CA ALA A 66 -18.54 -3.37 -22.31
C ALA A 66 -18.88 -2.97 -20.88
N PRO A 67 -20.03 -3.36 -20.33
CA PRO A 67 -20.36 -3.12 -18.93
C PRO A 67 -19.34 -3.80 -18.02
N ILE A 68 -18.79 -3.01 -17.06
CA ILE A 68 -17.82 -3.46 -16.07
C ILE A 68 -18.57 -3.91 -14.83
N GLU A 69 -18.36 -5.16 -14.41
CA GLU A 69 -19.09 -5.78 -13.31
C GLU A 69 -18.34 -5.72 -11.99
N ALA A 70 -16.99 -5.80 -12.03
CA ALA A 70 -16.18 -5.80 -10.83
C ALA A 70 -14.78 -5.27 -11.09
N LEU A 71 -14.13 -4.84 -9.99
CA LEU A 71 -12.73 -4.44 -9.94
C LEU A 71 -12.04 -5.21 -8.82
N ALA A 72 -10.84 -5.72 -9.11
CA ALA A 72 -9.95 -6.29 -8.12
C ALA A 72 -8.64 -5.50 -8.07
N THR A 73 -8.08 -5.32 -6.86
CA THR A 73 -6.83 -4.61 -6.63
C THR A 73 -5.72 -5.56 -6.22
N ALA A 74 -4.53 -5.35 -6.77
CA ALA A 74 -3.27 -5.88 -6.27
C ALA A 74 -2.31 -4.73 -5.98
N SER A 75 -1.39 -4.89 -5.04
CA SER A 75 -0.37 -3.89 -4.76
C SER A 75 0.95 -4.51 -4.33
N PHE A 76 2.01 -3.68 -4.37
CA PHE A 76 3.23 -4.01 -3.63
C PHE A 76 2.94 -4.14 -2.14
N GLY A 77 3.77 -4.90 -1.41
CA GLY A 77 3.69 -5.10 0.03
C GLY A 77 4.65 -4.21 0.84
N GLU A 78 4.66 -4.43 2.14
CA GLU A 78 5.61 -3.90 3.13
C GLU A 78 5.67 -2.36 3.21
N ALA A 79 4.60 -1.69 2.79
CA ALA A 79 4.37 -0.27 3.05
C ALA A 79 2.90 -0.04 3.37
N VAL A 80 2.64 0.86 4.28
CA VAL A 80 1.29 1.19 4.73
C VAL A 80 0.98 2.67 4.57
N VAL A 81 -0.31 2.97 4.48
CA VAL A 81 -0.83 4.33 4.49
C VAL A 81 -1.49 4.58 5.85
N CYS A 82 -1.02 5.59 6.55
CA CYS A 82 -1.64 6.10 7.77
C CYS A 82 -2.77 7.06 7.39
N ILE A 83 -4.01 6.71 7.68
CA ILE A 83 -5.22 7.48 7.33
C ILE A 83 -5.75 8.17 8.57
N GLY A 84 -5.97 9.47 8.47
CA GLY A 84 -6.62 10.29 9.51
C GLY A 84 -8.15 10.20 9.48
N ARG A 85 -8.78 10.85 10.47
CA ARG A 85 -10.25 10.90 10.60
C ARG A 85 -10.95 11.58 9.42
N ASP A 86 -10.22 12.40 8.67
CA ASP A 86 -10.73 13.06 7.46
C ASP A 86 -10.64 12.18 6.21
N GLY A 87 -10.21 10.91 6.33
CA GLY A 87 -10.02 9.98 5.24
C GLY A 87 -8.78 10.23 4.38
N LYS A 88 -7.90 11.17 4.77
CA LYS A 88 -6.67 11.48 4.04
C LYS A 88 -5.46 10.86 4.70
N SER A 89 -4.38 10.68 3.91
CA SER A 89 -3.10 10.25 4.47
C SER A 89 -2.51 11.31 5.40
N VAL A 90 -2.07 10.89 6.59
CA VAL A 90 -1.46 11.76 7.61
C VAL A 90 -0.02 12.13 7.24
N CYS A 91 0.68 11.22 6.56
CA CYS A 91 2.06 11.41 6.11
C CYS A 91 2.32 10.66 4.81
N ASP A 92 3.48 10.88 4.19
CA ASP A 92 3.98 10.02 3.14
C ASP A 92 4.32 8.64 3.73
N SER A 93 4.10 7.58 2.95
CA SER A 93 4.37 6.20 3.38
C SER A 93 5.86 5.92 3.37
N ILE A 94 6.38 5.34 4.44
CA ILE A 94 7.75 4.82 4.49
C ILE A 94 7.80 3.57 3.61
N PHE A 95 8.65 3.60 2.58
CA PHE A 95 8.74 2.52 1.60
C PHE A 95 9.53 1.33 2.14
N PHE A 96 9.38 0.14 1.57
CA PHE A 96 10.01 -1.07 2.11
C PHE A 96 11.55 -1.04 2.08
N THR A 97 12.16 -0.33 1.12
CA THR A 97 13.63 -0.18 1.02
C THR A 97 14.20 0.92 1.93
N ASP A 98 13.35 1.67 2.62
CA ASP A 98 13.75 2.72 3.57
C ASP A 98 14.44 2.12 4.79
N VAL A 99 15.54 2.72 5.21
CA VAL A 99 16.35 2.22 6.33
C VAL A 99 15.78 2.55 7.71
N ARG A 100 14.75 3.39 7.80
CA ARG A 100 14.06 3.68 9.06
C ARG A 100 13.45 2.41 9.63
N GLY A 101 13.52 2.24 10.94
CA GLY A 101 13.15 1.01 11.63
C GLY A 101 14.32 0.05 11.85
N SER A 102 15.48 0.27 11.21
CA SER A 102 16.68 -0.57 11.46
C SER A 102 17.17 -0.44 12.90
N GLY A 103 17.11 0.75 13.49
CA GLY A 103 17.47 0.99 14.89
C GLY A 103 16.49 0.44 15.90
N GLU A 104 15.27 0.13 15.50
CA GLU A 104 14.20 -0.41 16.34
C GLU A 104 14.17 -1.94 16.36
N LEU A 105 15.01 -2.62 15.58
CA LEU A 105 15.03 -4.09 15.50
C LEU A 105 15.44 -4.75 16.83
N ASP A 106 16.36 -4.16 17.58
CA ASP A 106 16.79 -4.71 18.86
C ASP A 106 15.70 -4.50 19.92
N ASP A 107 15.03 -3.36 19.92
CA ASP A 107 13.85 -3.12 20.77
C ASP A 107 12.73 -4.12 20.47
N LEU A 108 12.54 -4.46 19.20
CA LEU A 108 11.55 -5.45 18.77
C LEU A 108 11.94 -6.86 19.23
N ARG A 109 13.21 -7.27 19.02
CA ARG A 109 13.73 -8.58 19.47
C ARG A 109 13.65 -8.76 20.99
N ALA A 110 13.75 -7.67 21.75
CA ALA A 110 13.60 -7.73 23.21
C ALA A 110 12.16 -7.96 23.67
N GLN A 111 11.17 -7.69 22.82
CA GLN A 111 9.74 -7.74 23.15
C GLN A 111 9.01 -8.95 22.53
N VAL A 112 9.56 -9.53 21.46
CA VAL A 112 8.90 -10.57 20.66
C VAL A 112 9.84 -11.76 20.49
N ASP A 113 9.31 -12.95 20.74
CA ASP A 113 10.01 -14.19 20.41
C ASP A 113 10.09 -14.33 18.87
N ALA A 114 11.31 -14.34 18.35
CA ALA A 114 11.54 -14.38 16.89
C ALA A 114 11.07 -15.70 16.26
N ASP A 115 11.17 -16.82 16.98
CA ASP A 115 10.74 -18.13 16.49
C ASP A 115 9.21 -18.23 16.48
N GLU A 116 8.55 -17.64 17.48
CA GLU A 116 7.09 -17.57 17.52
C GLU A 116 6.56 -16.65 16.41
N LEU A 117 7.18 -15.49 16.23
CA LEU A 117 6.83 -14.58 15.13
C LEU A 117 6.97 -15.27 13.77
N MET A 118 8.08 -15.95 13.53
CA MET A 118 8.32 -16.69 12.29
C MET A 118 7.27 -17.80 12.08
N ARG A 119 6.93 -18.57 13.13
CA ARG A 119 5.92 -19.63 13.02
C ARG A 119 4.52 -19.09 12.74
N THR A 120 4.19 -17.91 13.29
CA THR A 120 2.85 -17.32 13.17
C THR A 120 2.67 -16.54 11.86
N SER A 121 3.64 -15.71 11.50
CA SER A 121 3.56 -14.80 10.35
C SER A 121 4.25 -15.34 9.08
N GLY A 122 5.18 -16.30 9.24
CA GLY A 122 6.08 -16.75 8.19
C GLY A 122 7.20 -15.75 7.86
N MET A 123 7.38 -14.68 8.67
CA MET A 123 8.31 -13.59 8.38
C MET A 123 9.36 -13.43 9.48
N PRO A 124 10.67 -13.24 9.10
CA PRO A 124 11.71 -12.92 10.06
C PRO A 124 11.61 -11.47 10.53
N ILE A 125 12.25 -11.15 11.65
CA ILE A 125 12.43 -9.75 12.07
C ILE A 125 13.39 -9.06 11.10
N ASN A 126 12.87 -8.09 10.35
CA ASN A 126 13.64 -7.35 9.34
C ASN A 126 13.08 -5.92 9.19
N PHE A 127 13.97 -4.93 8.98
CA PHE A 127 13.59 -3.53 8.81
C PHE A 127 12.68 -3.28 7.59
N MET A 128 12.70 -4.17 6.60
CA MET A 128 11.86 -4.10 5.41
C MET A 128 10.36 -4.10 5.74
N PHE A 129 9.97 -4.82 6.80
CA PHE A 129 8.57 -4.97 7.18
C PHE A 129 8.00 -3.72 7.86
N THR A 130 6.70 -3.64 7.93
CA THR A 130 5.97 -2.47 8.42
C THR A 130 6.16 -2.22 9.91
N LEU A 131 6.16 -3.26 10.74
CA LEU A 131 6.19 -3.10 12.20
C LEU A 131 7.42 -2.29 12.70
N PRO A 132 8.67 -2.55 12.27
CA PRO A 132 9.80 -1.69 12.66
C PRO A 132 9.63 -0.23 12.26
N LYS A 133 8.99 0.05 11.12
CA LYS A 133 8.70 1.42 10.66
C LYS A 133 7.63 2.11 11.51
N LEU A 134 6.62 1.36 11.97
CA LEU A 134 5.63 1.87 12.93
C LEU A 134 6.27 2.17 14.29
N LEU A 135 7.21 1.32 14.76
CA LEU A 135 7.99 1.60 15.97
C LEU A 135 8.84 2.87 15.80
N TRP A 136 9.48 3.04 14.64
CA TRP A 136 10.20 4.27 14.32
C TRP A 136 9.27 5.50 14.36
N LEU A 137 8.09 5.43 13.74
CA LEU A 137 7.10 6.51 13.81
C LEU A 137 6.69 6.79 15.25
N LYS A 138 6.43 5.77 16.05
CA LYS A 138 6.06 5.92 17.47
C LYS A 138 7.14 6.66 18.26
N LYS A 139 8.41 6.41 17.97
CA LYS A 139 9.56 6.96 18.69
C LYS A 139 9.94 8.37 18.21
N HIS A 140 9.88 8.62 16.90
CA HIS A 140 10.43 9.82 16.27
C HIS A 140 9.36 10.79 15.74
N ARG A 141 8.14 10.29 15.47
CA ARG A 141 7.03 11.06 14.91
C ARG A 141 5.68 10.64 15.55
N PRO A 142 5.58 10.65 16.91
CA PRO A 142 4.38 10.18 17.62
C PRO A 142 3.10 10.90 17.16
N GLU A 143 3.19 12.17 16.77
CA GLU A 143 2.09 12.97 16.25
C GLU A 143 1.45 12.39 14.97
N VAL A 144 2.17 11.57 14.23
CA VAL A 144 1.63 10.86 13.05
C VAL A 144 0.67 9.78 13.53
N LEU A 145 1.07 8.95 14.49
CA LEU A 145 0.23 7.87 15.01
C LEU A 145 -0.98 8.40 15.80
N GLU A 146 -0.81 9.50 16.55
CA GLU A 146 -1.91 10.17 17.26
C GLU A 146 -3.03 10.66 16.34
N LYS A 147 -2.66 11.09 15.12
CA LYS A 147 -3.61 11.55 14.09
C LYS A 147 -4.14 10.40 13.22
N THR A 148 -3.53 9.22 13.31
CA THR A 148 -3.90 8.07 12.49
C THR A 148 -5.10 7.34 13.09
N GLU A 149 -6.13 7.14 12.29
CA GLU A 149 -7.30 6.32 12.64
C GLU A 149 -7.19 4.90 12.06
N LYS A 150 -6.63 4.78 10.86
CA LYS A 150 -6.47 3.50 10.16
C LYS A 150 -5.06 3.37 9.59
N ILE A 151 -4.51 2.16 9.65
CA ILE A 151 -3.25 1.79 9.00
C ILE A 151 -3.60 0.73 7.96
N LEU A 152 -3.43 1.03 6.69
CA LEU A 152 -3.86 0.17 5.59
C LEU A 152 -2.68 -0.16 4.67
N PRO A 153 -2.50 -1.43 4.26
CA PRO A 153 -1.63 -1.76 3.12
C PRO A 153 -2.16 -1.08 1.85
N TYR A 154 -1.34 -0.91 0.83
CA TYR A 154 -1.74 -0.13 -0.36
C TYR A 154 -2.97 -0.71 -1.08
N SER A 155 -3.12 -2.03 -1.18
CA SER A 155 -4.35 -2.65 -1.72
C SER A 155 -5.58 -2.26 -0.90
N GLY A 156 -5.47 -2.31 0.42
CA GLY A 156 -6.52 -1.89 1.35
C GLY A 156 -6.82 -0.39 1.28
N PHE A 157 -5.78 0.45 1.15
CA PHE A 157 -5.94 1.88 0.93
C PHE A 157 -6.72 2.19 -0.36
N ILE A 158 -6.39 1.54 -1.46
CA ILE A 158 -7.10 1.74 -2.72
C ILE A 158 -8.55 1.23 -2.63
N ALA A 159 -8.77 0.06 -2.00
CA ALA A 159 -10.11 -0.44 -1.74
C ALA A 159 -10.93 0.55 -0.89
N TYR A 160 -10.32 1.11 0.17
CA TYR A 160 -10.94 2.14 1.01
C TYR A 160 -11.28 3.40 0.21
N MET A 161 -10.39 3.90 -0.63
CA MET A 161 -10.61 5.10 -1.44
C MET A 161 -11.72 4.90 -2.49
N LEU A 162 -11.96 3.67 -2.94
CA LEU A 162 -12.99 3.33 -3.91
C LEU A 162 -14.35 3.05 -3.27
N SER A 163 -14.38 2.43 -2.08
CA SER A 163 -15.62 1.90 -1.47
C SER A 163 -16.03 2.59 -0.16
N GLY A 164 -15.08 3.27 0.52
CA GLY A 164 -15.27 3.75 1.89
C GLY A 164 -15.04 2.67 2.96
N GLU A 165 -14.85 1.41 2.57
CA GLU A 165 -14.67 0.27 3.49
C GLU A 165 -13.18 -0.05 3.68
N ALA A 166 -12.72 -0.02 4.94
CA ALA A 166 -11.34 -0.36 5.30
C ALA A 166 -11.17 -1.89 5.33
N THR A 167 -10.35 -2.41 4.43
CA THR A 167 -10.06 -3.84 4.31
C THR A 167 -8.56 -4.08 4.21
N ALA A 168 -8.14 -5.31 4.51
CA ALA A 168 -6.78 -5.78 4.24
C ALA A 168 -6.85 -7.26 3.86
N ASP A 169 -6.04 -7.68 2.89
CA ASP A 169 -5.87 -9.11 2.63
C ASP A 169 -4.93 -9.76 3.67
N GLY A 170 -5.17 -11.03 3.96
CA GLY A 170 -4.42 -11.75 5.00
C GLY A 170 -2.92 -11.90 4.69
N SER A 171 -2.55 -11.94 3.41
CA SER A 171 -1.13 -12.07 3.00
C SER A 171 -0.34 -10.80 3.31
N LEU A 172 -0.88 -9.61 3.00
CA LEU A 172 -0.23 -8.34 3.34
C LEU A 172 -0.33 -8.03 4.83
N ALA A 173 -1.45 -8.37 5.47
CA ALA A 173 -1.63 -8.16 6.91
C ALA A 173 -0.63 -8.97 7.75
N SER A 174 -0.27 -10.19 7.32
CA SER A 174 0.73 -11.03 8.04
C SER A 174 2.14 -10.46 7.98
N ARG A 175 2.42 -9.52 7.07
CA ARG A 175 3.72 -8.87 6.89
C ARG A 175 3.81 -7.48 7.53
N THR A 176 2.75 -7.08 8.23
CA THR A 176 2.64 -5.74 8.84
C THR A 176 3.09 -5.72 10.27
#